data_0c98b178fc24be12cd654571a988092d
#
_entry.id   0c98b178fc24be12cd654571a988092d
#
_cell.length_a   1.000
_cell.length_b   1.000
_cell.length_c   1.000
_cell.angle_alpha   90.00
_cell.angle_beta   90.00
_cell.angle_gamma   90.00
#
_symmetry.space_group_name_H-M   'P 1'
#
loop_
_entity.id
_entity.type
_entity.pdbx_description
1 polymer ?
#
loop_
_entity_poly.entity_id
_entity_poly.type
_entity_poly.pdbx_seq_one_letter_code
_entity_poly.pdbx_strand_id
1 'polypeptide(L)'
;DDPRVGVVQSPQTFATTESMNWIQRTAGATQEFFYRWVLPSRDGFDAATCVGTSAVYRRSALEAVGGFAPIDHSEDLHTGRHLQQAGYRVSYVPVVLSRGLCPADLAGFLNQQYRWCMGSLSRLPNPALTTAPVRPTIRQRLAALAGVFYYLTTAMNVFMLFIPGVVMVAFYPADVHPAQLLPFLLGLWVYVVLFPLVSRSRWRFEVLRIQMAYSFAHTVAIWHKLTGR
;
A
#
# COMPACT_ATOMS: atom_id res chain seq x y z
N ASP A 1 -24.67 7.78 14.19
CA ASP A 1 -25.02 8.61 13.01
C ASP A 1 -24.26 9.95 13.02
N ASP A 2 -22.95 9.93 12.83
CA ASP A 2 -22.16 11.16 12.65
C ASP A 2 -22.36 11.66 11.20
N PRO A 3 -22.95 12.86 11.00
CA PRO A 3 -23.20 13.42 9.67
C PRO A 3 -21.91 13.73 8.90
N ARG A 4 -20.78 13.84 9.58
CA ARG A 4 -19.47 14.07 8.97
C ARG A 4 -18.89 12.82 8.30
N VAL A 5 -19.42 11.62 8.60
CA VAL A 5 -18.94 10.39 7.99
C VAL A 5 -19.50 10.27 6.58
N GLY A 6 -18.63 10.40 5.58
CA GLY A 6 -18.96 10.24 4.15
C GLY A 6 -18.79 8.81 3.66
N VAL A 7 -17.82 8.06 4.22
CA VAL A 7 -17.56 6.66 3.88
C VAL A 7 -17.30 5.86 5.14
N VAL A 8 -17.90 4.68 5.23
CA VAL A 8 -17.54 3.64 6.19
C VAL A 8 -17.04 2.45 5.42
N GLN A 9 -15.86 1.96 5.75
CA GLN A 9 -15.28 0.78 5.12
C GLN A 9 -14.82 -0.23 6.15
N SER A 10 -14.88 -1.50 5.78
CA SER A 10 -14.44 -2.63 6.58
C SER A 10 -13.27 -3.35 5.90
N PRO A 11 -12.53 -4.20 6.63
CA PRO A 11 -11.45 -4.97 6.03
C PRO A 11 -12.00 -5.95 4.99
N GLN A 12 -11.28 -6.09 3.90
CA GLN A 12 -11.42 -7.22 3.02
C GLN A 12 -10.45 -8.31 3.47
N THR A 13 -10.97 -9.46 3.83
CA THR A 13 -10.14 -10.63 4.09
C THR A 13 -9.99 -11.46 2.83
N PHE A 14 -8.84 -12.10 2.70
CA PHE A 14 -8.57 -12.99 1.57
C PHE A 14 -8.60 -14.42 2.08
N ALA A 15 -9.59 -15.18 1.62
CA ALA A 15 -9.67 -16.61 1.91
C ALA A 15 -8.48 -17.29 1.22
N THR A 16 -7.62 -17.94 2.00
CA THR A 16 -6.55 -18.77 1.47
C THR A 16 -6.85 -20.22 1.82
N THR A 17 -6.93 -21.07 0.79
CA THR A 17 -7.06 -22.52 0.93
C THR A 17 -5.77 -23.22 0.52
N GLU A 18 -5.61 -24.46 0.90
CA GLU A 18 -4.43 -25.25 0.51
C GLU A 18 -4.37 -25.50 -1.01
N SER A 19 -5.52 -25.51 -1.68
CA SER A 19 -5.62 -25.63 -3.13
C SER A 19 -5.15 -24.39 -3.92
N MET A 20 -5.02 -23.24 -3.25
CA MET A 20 -4.56 -22.02 -3.89
C MET A 20 -3.04 -22.05 -4.12
N ASN A 21 -2.61 -21.42 -5.21
CA ASN A 21 -1.19 -21.31 -5.51
C ASN A 21 -0.47 -20.34 -4.54
N TRP A 22 0.86 -20.33 -4.60
CA TRP A 22 1.68 -19.52 -3.70
C TRP A 22 1.47 -18.02 -3.87
N ILE A 23 1.14 -17.54 -5.09
CA ILE A 23 0.87 -16.10 -5.36
C ILE A 23 -0.36 -15.66 -4.57
N GLN A 24 -1.46 -16.40 -4.67
CA GLN A 24 -2.69 -16.07 -3.97
C GLN A 24 -2.49 -16.04 -2.45
N ARG A 25 -1.78 -17.04 -1.90
CA ARG A 25 -1.53 -17.12 -0.46
C ARG A 25 -0.65 -15.98 0.06
N THR A 26 0.42 -15.66 -0.65
CA THR A 26 1.36 -14.62 -0.21
C THR A 26 0.83 -13.20 -0.48
N ALA A 27 0.12 -12.98 -1.58
CA ALA A 27 -0.58 -11.73 -1.84
C ALA A 27 -1.63 -11.44 -0.75
N GLY A 28 -2.39 -12.45 -0.33
CA GLY A 28 -3.35 -12.32 0.77
C GLY A 28 -2.68 -11.90 2.09
N ALA A 29 -1.52 -12.46 2.40
CA ALA A 29 -0.78 -12.11 3.62
C ALA A 29 -0.31 -10.64 3.62
N THR A 30 0.14 -10.11 2.48
CA THR A 30 0.55 -8.70 2.39
C THR A 30 -0.63 -7.74 2.54
N GLN A 31 -1.79 -8.10 1.98
CA GLN A 31 -3.00 -7.30 2.09
C GLN A 31 -3.61 -7.37 3.50
N GLU A 32 -3.55 -8.53 4.16
CA GLU A 32 -3.97 -8.67 5.56
C GLU A 32 -3.25 -7.67 6.47
N PHE A 33 -1.94 -7.48 6.27
CA PHE A 33 -1.17 -6.51 7.04
C PHE A 33 -1.70 -5.08 6.86
N PHE A 34 -2.03 -4.69 5.64
CA PHE A 34 -2.58 -3.37 5.34
C PHE A 34 -3.92 -3.13 6.06
N TYR A 35 -4.87 -4.06 5.96
CA TYR A 35 -6.18 -3.91 6.59
C TYR A 35 -6.14 -4.04 8.11
N ARG A 36 -5.24 -4.85 8.66
CA ARG A 36 -5.18 -5.13 10.08
C ARG A 36 -4.41 -4.08 10.87
N TRP A 37 -3.39 -3.47 10.28
CA TRP A 37 -2.48 -2.58 10.98
C TRP A 37 -2.43 -1.17 10.40
N VAL A 38 -2.26 -1.05 9.09
CA VAL A 38 -2.06 0.27 8.46
C VAL A 38 -3.35 1.08 8.46
N LEU A 39 -4.45 0.50 8.05
CA LEU A 39 -5.70 1.21 7.88
C LEU A 39 -6.32 1.64 9.23
N PRO A 40 -6.37 0.78 10.28
CA PRO A 40 -6.81 1.19 11.62
C PRO A 40 -5.94 2.30 12.22
N SER A 41 -4.62 2.19 12.05
CA SER A 41 -3.70 3.24 12.51
C SER A 41 -3.99 4.59 11.86
N ARG A 42 -4.28 4.60 10.56
CA ARG A 42 -4.65 5.81 9.83
C ARG A 42 -6.00 6.37 10.28
N ASP A 43 -6.98 5.50 10.55
CA ASP A 43 -8.30 5.91 11.02
C ASP A 43 -8.20 6.67 12.35
N GLY A 44 -7.35 6.23 13.28
CA GLY A 44 -7.08 6.90 14.54
C GLY A 44 -6.55 8.36 14.41
N PHE A 45 -6.12 8.74 13.21
CA PHE A 45 -5.62 10.09 12.88
C PHE A 45 -6.51 10.83 11.87
N ASP A 46 -7.73 10.36 11.60
CA ASP A 46 -8.60 10.86 10.53
C ASP A 46 -7.93 10.84 9.14
N ALA A 47 -7.00 9.92 8.94
CA ALA A 47 -6.21 9.76 7.72
C ALA A 47 -6.51 8.43 6.99
N ALA A 48 -7.63 7.78 7.34
CA ALA A 48 -8.06 6.56 6.66
C ALA A 48 -8.20 6.81 5.15
N THR A 49 -7.72 5.86 4.38
CA THR A 49 -7.74 5.92 2.91
C THR A 49 -8.90 5.09 2.41
N CYS A 50 -9.72 5.63 1.54
CA CYS A 50 -10.75 4.84 0.86
C CYS A 50 -10.08 3.82 -0.08
N VAL A 51 -10.55 2.56 -0.04
CA VAL A 51 -9.95 1.43 -0.76
C VAL A 51 -10.93 0.76 -1.73
N GLY A 52 -12.09 1.38 -1.98
CA GLY A 52 -13.06 0.98 -2.99
C GLY A 52 -13.77 -0.35 -2.77
N THR A 53 -13.40 -1.10 -1.74
CA THR A 53 -13.98 -2.41 -1.44
C THR A 53 -14.51 -2.44 -0.02
N SER A 54 -15.59 -3.21 0.20
CA SER A 54 -16.25 -3.32 1.53
C SER A 54 -16.58 -1.95 2.12
N ALA A 55 -17.03 -1.03 1.28
CA ALA A 55 -17.27 0.37 1.62
C ALA A 55 -18.72 0.75 1.35
N VAL A 56 -19.29 1.54 2.28
CA VAL A 56 -20.60 2.16 2.16
C VAL A 56 -20.40 3.66 2.12
N TYR A 57 -20.94 4.31 1.10
CA TYR A 57 -20.85 5.75 0.90
C TYR A 57 -22.16 6.42 1.29
N ARG A 58 -22.05 7.56 1.98
CA ARG A 58 -23.21 8.42 2.21
C ARG A 58 -23.56 9.13 0.90
N ARG A 59 -24.77 8.90 0.41
CA ARG A 59 -25.23 9.44 -0.88
C ARG A 59 -25.11 10.97 -0.94
N SER A 60 -25.59 11.68 0.09
CA SER A 60 -25.51 13.15 0.14
C SER A 60 -24.06 13.67 0.16
N ALA A 61 -23.11 12.93 0.73
CA ALA A 61 -21.70 13.29 0.69
C ALA A 61 -21.10 13.11 -0.71
N LEU A 62 -21.46 12.00 -1.42
CA LEU A 62 -21.05 11.81 -2.82
C LEU A 62 -21.62 12.89 -3.72
N GLU A 63 -22.91 13.22 -3.58
CA GLU A 63 -23.55 14.28 -4.36
C GLU A 63 -22.87 15.64 -4.12
N ALA A 64 -22.48 15.93 -2.88
CA ALA A 64 -21.79 17.18 -2.53
C ALA A 64 -20.40 17.33 -3.19
N VAL A 65 -19.76 16.24 -3.59
CA VAL A 65 -18.45 16.26 -4.26
C VAL A 65 -18.52 15.92 -5.77
N GLY A 66 -19.72 15.83 -6.33
CA GLY A 66 -19.94 15.55 -7.75
C GLY A 66 -19.86 14.07 -8.13
N GLY A 67 -19.99 13.16 -7.15
CA GLY A 67 -19.95 11.71 -7.39
C GLY A 67 -18.59 11.08 -7.21
N PHE A 68 -18.38 9.92 -7.82
CA PHE A 68 -17.09 9.27 -7.87
C PHE A 68 -16.12 10.02 -8.78
N ALA A 69 -14.84 10.03 -8.43
CA ALA A 69 -13.82 10.68 -9.24
C ALA A 69 -13.75 10.05 -10.65
N PRO A 70 -13.86 10.83 -11.73
CA PRO A 70 -13.90 10.32 -13.11
C PRO A 70 -12.47 10.05 -13.61
N ILE A 71 -11.82 9.05 -13.04
CA ILE A 71 -10.45 8.64 -13.39
C ILE A 71 -10.38 7.12 -13.56
N ASP A 72 -9.51 6.65 -14.45
CA ASP A 72 -9.43 5.24 -14.82
C ASP A 72 -8.89 4.33 -13.72
N HIS A 73 -8.08 4.89 -12.82
CA HIS A 73 -7.40 4.09 -11.78
C HIS A 73 -7.46 4.78 -10.43
N SER A 74 -7.78 4.01 -9.38
CA SER A 74 -7.84 4.48 -7.99
C SER A 74 -8.89 5.59 -7.78
N GLU A 75 -10.02 5.48 -8.45
CA GLU A 75 -11.19 6.37 -8.29
C GLU A 75 -11.67 6.44 -6.83
N ASP A 76 -11.55 5.34 -6.11
CA ASP A 76 -11.85 5.20 -4.69
C ASP A 76 -10.96 6.12 -3.83
N LEU A 77 -9.66 6.08 -4.09
CA LEU A 77 -8.66 6.88 -3.39
C LEU A 77 -8.88 8.38 -3.60
N HIS A 78 -9.20 8.76 -4.84
CA HIS A 78 -9.48 10.15 -5.20
C HIS A 78 -10.83 10.62 -4.69
N THR A 79 -11.87 9.78 -4.80
CA THR A 79 -13.19 10.07 -4.20
C THR A 79 -13.09 10.28 -2.69
N GLY A 80 -12.39 9.39 -1.99
CA GLY A 80 -12.13 9.55 -0.56
C GLY A 80 -11.41 10.87 -0.23
N ARG A 81 -10.48 11.29 -1.08
CA ARG A 81 -9.79 12.58 -0.94
C ARG A 81 -10.73 13.76 -1.17
N HIS A 82 -11.58 13.74 -2.20
CA HIS A 82 -12.57 14.79 -2.44
C HIS A 82 -13.53 14.93 -1.26
N LEU A 83 -13.99 13.82 -0.70
CA LEU A 83 -14.82 13.80 0.50
C LEU A 83 -14.10 14.44 1.69
N GLN A 84 -12.85 14.08 1.95
CA GLN A 84 -12.05 14.68 3.02
C GLN A 84 -11.83 16.18 2.82
N GLN A 85 -11.61 16.62 1.59
CA GLN A 85 -11.48 18.05 1.25
C GLN A 85 -12.78 18.82 1.41
N ALA A 86 -13.91 18.16 1.28
CA ALA A 86 -15.25 18.72 1.56
C ALA A 86 -15.63 18.66 3.06
N GLY A 87 -14.76 18.14 3.93
CA GLY A 87 -14.96 18.07 5.37
C GLY A 87 -15.58 16.77 5.87
N TYR A 88 -15.79 15.79 5.00
CA TYR A 88 -16.25 14.45 5.39
C TYR A 88 -15.11 13.56 5.87
N ARG A 89 -15.44 12.57 6.70
CA ARG A 89 -14.51 11.53 7.17
C ARG A 89 -14.65 10.26 6.34
N VAL A 90 -13.52 9.61 6.10
CA VAL A 90 -13.45 8.18 5.75
C VAL A 90 -13.21 7.43 7.04
N SER A 91 -14.13 6.58 7.46
CA SER A 91 -14.07 5.82 8.71
C SER A 91 -13.81 4.34 8.42
N TYR A 92 -12.97 3.75 9.24
CA TYR A 92 -12.65 2.33 9.16
C TYR A 92 -13.25 1.57 10.35
N VAL A 93 -13.97 0.50 10.07
CA VAL A 93 -14.55 -0.39 11.08
C VAL A 93 -13.88 -1.76 10.99
N PRO A 94 -13.15 -2.23 12.01
CA PRO A 94 -12.38 -3.47 11.95
C PRO A 94 -13.25 -4.74 12.10
N VAL A 95 -14.37 -4.79 11.38
CA VAL A 95 -15.29 -5.93 11.33
C VAL A 95 -15.21 -6.54 9.95
N VAL A 96 -14.90 -7.84 9.91
CA VAL A 96 -14.80 -8.58 8.65
C VAL A 96 -16.19 -8.86 8.10
N LEU A 97 -16.56 -8.17 7.03
CA LEU A 97 -17.85 -8.29 6.35
C LEU A 97 -17.75 -8.95 4.97
N SER A 98 -16.56 -8.99 4.39
CA SER A 98 -16.36 -9.52 3.05
C SER A 98 -15.11 -10.38 2.94
N ARG A 99 -15.15 -11.30 1.97
CA ARG A 99 -14.01 -12.13 1.57
C ARG A 99 -13.78 -11.95 0.08
N GLY A 100 -12.53 -11.69 -0.29
CA GLY A 100 -12.10 -11.57 -1.66
C GLY A 100 -11.11 -12.66 -2.06
N LEU A 101 -10.80 -12.69 -3.35
CA LEU A 101 -9.76 -13.54 -3.92
C LEU A 101 -8.60 -12.67 -4.38
N CYS A 102 -7.39 -13.12 -4.12
CA CYS A 102 -6.21 -12.53 -4.71
C CYS A 102 -6.06 -12.97 -6.18
N PRO A 103 -5.35 -12.18 -7.01
CA PRO A 103 -5.02 -12.60 -8.36
C PRO A 103 -4.39 -13.99 -8.39
N ALA A 104 -4.83 -14.83 -9.32
CA ALA A 104 -4.38 -16.22 -9.43
C ALA A 104 -3.04 -16.36 -10.17
N ASP A 105 -2.66 -15.34 -10.94
CA ASP A 105 -1.44 -15.34 -11.73
C ASP A 105 -0.57 -14.11 -11.44
N LEU A 106 0.68 -14.20 -11.85
CA LEU A 106 1.67 -13.16 -11.60
C LEU A 106 1.35 -11.87 -12.35
N ALA A 107 0.85 -11.97 -13.57
CA ALA A 107 0.54 -10.78 -14.40
C ALA A 107 -0.59 -9.96 -13.79
N GLY A 108 -1.68 -10.60 -13.38
CA GLY A 108 -2.79 -9.96 -12.67
C GLY A 108 -2.34 -9.32 -11.35
N PHE A 109 -1.44 -10.01 -10.61
CA PHE A 109 -0.89 -9.48 -9.37
C PHE A 109 0.00 -8.24 -9.63
N LEU A 110 0.92 -8.30 -10.58
CA LEU A 110 1.80 -7.16 -10.91
C LEU A 110 0.99 -5.95 -11.42
N ASN A 111 -0.01 -6.20 -12.25
CA ASN A 111 -0.91 -5.15 -12.73
C ASN A 111 -1.70 -4.48 -11.58
N GLN A 112 -2.16 -5.27 -10.62
CA GLN A 112 -2.81 -4.74 -9.40
C GLN A 112 -1.85 -3.84 -8.62
N GLN A 113 -0.62 -4.29 -8.38
CA GLN A 113 0.40 -3.54 -7.65
C GLN A 113 0.83 -2.26 -8.40
N TYR A 114 0.95 -2.33 -9.71
CA TYR A 114 1.21 -1.18 -10.57
C TYR A 114 0.12 -0.10 -10.41
N ARG A 115 -1.15 -0.48 -10.51
CA ARG A 115 -2.27 0.45 -10.35
C ARG A 115 -2.31 1.09 -8.96
N TRP A 116 -2.05 0.33 -7.91
CA TRP A 116 -2.01 0.87 -6.55
C TRP A 116 -0.85 1.84 -6.33
N CYS A 117 0.31 1.54 -6.91
CA CYS A 117 1.45 2.45 -6.90
C CYS A 117 1.11 3.76 -7.62
N MET A 118 0.60 3.68 -8.85
CA MET A 118 0.20 4.86 -9.64
C MET A 118 -0.84 5.70 -8.90
N GLY A 119 -1.85 5.08 -8.32
CA GLY A 119 -2.86 5.77 -7.51
C GLY A 119 -2.25 6.49 -6.30
N SER A 120 -1.32 5.87 -5.60
CA SER A 120 -0.65 6.50 -4.46
C SER A 120 0.25 7.66 -4.89
N LEU A 121 0.99 7.52 -5.99
CA LEU A 121 1.85 8.59 -6.54
C LEU A 121 1.03 9.77 -7.08
N SER A 122 -0.20 9.56 -7.55
CA SER A 122 -1.08 10.64 -8.00
C SER A 122 -1.55 11.55 -6.86
N ARG A 123 -1.35 11.13 -5.60
CA ARG A 123 -1.64 11.94 -4.41
C ARG A 123 -0.53 12.93 -4.04
N LEU A 124 0.62 12.86 -4.70
CA LEU A 124 1.67 13.85 -4.48
C LEU A 124 1.11 15.27 -4.69
N PRO A 125 1.57 16.25 -3.91
CA PRO A 125 1.02 17.60 -3.96
C PRO A 125 1.02 18.13 -5.38
N ASN A 126 -0.17 18.38 -5.89
CA ASN A 126 -0.34 19.15 -7.11
C ASN A 126 -0.71 20.58 -6.68
N PRO A 127 0.08 21.60 -7.02
CA PRO A 127 -0.21 22.99 -6.69
C PRO A 127 -1.61 23.44 -7.12
N ALA A 128 -2.14 22.87 -8.21
CA ALA A 128 -3.49 23.16 -8.69
C ALA A 128 -4.61 22.69 -7.74
N LEU A 129 -4.31 21.88 -6.72
CA LEU A 129 -5.28 21.36 -5.75
C LEU A 129 -5.28 22.14 -4.40
N THR A 130 -4.65 23.30 -4.36
CA THR A 130 -4.58 24.15 -3.14
C THR A 130 -5.85 24.91 -2.83
N THR A 131 -6.88 24.83 -3.66
CA THR A 131 -8.17 25.52 -3.49
C THR A 131 -9.21 24.77 -2.66
N ALA A 132 -8.82 23.63 -2.07
CA ALA A 132 -9.73 22.83 -1.25
C ALA A 132 -10.23 23.60 -0.01
N PRO A 133 -11.54 23.56 0.31
CA PRO A 133 -12.11 24.27 1.45
C PRO A 133 -11.53 23.79 2.79
N VAL A 134 -11.17 22.50 2.90
CA VAL A 134 -10.54 21.95 4.11
C VAL A 134 -9.10 21.52 3.79
N ARG A 135 -8.15 22.13 4.50
CA ARG A 135 -6.73 21.76 4.36
C ARG A 135 -6.43 20.49 5.17
N PRO A 136 -5.68 19.54 4.61
CA PRO A 136 -5.29 18.35 5.34
C PRO A 136 -4.40 18.70 6.53
N THR A 137 -4.64 18.07 7.67
CA THR A 137 -3.82 18.18 8.88
C THR A 137 -2.40 17.64 8.62
N ILE A 138 -1.46 17.99 9.50
CA ILE A 138 -0.09 17.47 9.42
C ILE A 138 -0.08 15.92 9.48
N ARG A 139 -0.93 15.31 10.29
CA ARG A 139 -1.06 13.85 10.42
C ARG A 139 -1.54 13.21 9.12
N GLN A 140 -2.52 13.79 8.46
CA GLN A 140 -3.02 13.35 7.16
C GLN A 140 -1.95 13.48 6.06
N ARG A 141 -1.16 14.56 6.09
CA ARG A 141 -0.04 14.74 5.16
C ARG A 141 1.06 13.69 5.39
N LEU A 142 1.42 13.43 6.65
CA LEU A 142 2.40 12.41 7.00
C LEU A 142 1.92 11.00 6.60
N ALA A 143 0.64 10.68 6.83
CA ALA A 143 0.07 9.40 6.39
C ALA A 143 0.07 9.25 4.86
N ALA A 144 -0.18 10.33 4.11
CA ALA A 144 -0.09 10.33 2.65
C ALA A 144 1.35 10.12 2.17
N LEU A 145 2.30 10.86 2.76
CA LEU A 145 3.74 10.70 2.47
C LEU A 145 4.23 9.29 2.80
N ALA A 146 3.84 8.72 3.94
CA ALA A 146 4.19 7.34 4.29
C ALA A 146 3.73 6.34 3.22
N GLY A 147 2.56 6.56 2.60
CA GLY A 147 2.10 5.75 1.47
C GLY A 147 3.00 5.88 0.23
N VAL A 148 3.44 7.09 -0.09
CA VAL A 148 4.38 7.31 -1.21
C VAL A 148 5.75 6.70 -0.90
N PHE A 149 6.28 6.92 0.30
CA PHE A 149 7.57 6.36 0.71
C PHE A 149 7.55 4.82 0.72
N TYR A 150 6.43 4.20 1.07
CA TYR A 150 6.29 2.75 0.95
C TYR A 150 6.59 2.27 -0.48
N TYR A 151 6.00 2.90 -1.49
CA TYR A 151 6.23 2.52 -2.89
C TYR A 151 7.64 2.86 -3.38
N LEU A 152 8.20 3.99 -2.97
CA LEU A 152 9.58 4.34 -3.28
C LEU A 152 10.58 3.35 -2.69
N THR A 153 10.45 3.02 -1.41
CA THR A 153 11.36 2.08 -0.75
C THR A 153 11.25 0.67 -1.32
N THR A 154 10.04 0.22 -1.62
CA THR A 154 9.87 -1.10 -2.26
C THR A 154 10.43 -1.14 -3.67
N ALA A 155 10.28 -0.09 -4.48
CA ALA A 155 10.91 -0.02 -5.80
C ALA A 155 12.44 -0.04 -5.70
N MET A 156 13.02 0.63 -4.71
CA MET A 156 14.47 0.62 -4.49
C MET A 156 15.03 -0.77 -4.13
N ASN A 157 14.21 -1.67 -3.60
CA ASN A 157 14.68 -3.02 -3.27
C ASN A 157 15.27 -3.77 -4.47
N VAL A 158 14.75 -3.50 -5.69
CA VAL A 158 15.31 -4.09 -6.93
C VAL A 158 16.77 -3.71 -7.11
N PHE A 159 17.11 -2.46 -6.81
CA PHE A 159 18.48 -1.93 -6.97
C PHE A 159 19.35 -2.28 -5.77
N MET A 160 18.83 -2.07 -4.56
CA MET A 160 19.60 -2.24 -3.32
C MET A 160 19.98 -3.70 -3.04
N LEU A 161 19.22 -4.65 -3.54
CA LEU A 161 19.54 -6.07 -3.35
C LEU A 161 20.72 -6.51 -4.22
N PHE A 162 20.80 -6.02 -5.47
CA PHE A 162 21.79 -6.52 -6.43
C PHE A 162 23.00 -5.61 -6.57
N ILE A 163 22.81 -4.29 -6.68
CA ILE A 163 23.88 -3.37 -7.03
C ILE A 163 25.01 -3.37 -5.99
N PRO A 164 24.78 -3.24 -4.67
CA PRO A 164 25.86 -3.22 -3.70
C PRO A 164 26.67 -4.52 -3.72
N GLY A 165 25.99 -5.67 -3.77
CA GLY A 165 26.66 -6.96 -3.82
C GLY A 165 27.50 -7.15 -5.07
N VAL A 166 26.98 -6.79 -6.24
CA VAL A 166 27.71 -6.86 -7.51
C VAL A 166 28.92 -5.93 -7.49
N VAL A 167 28.77 -4.68 -7.04
CA VAL A 167 29.87 -3.71 -6.94
C VAL A 167 30.96 -4.22 -6.00
N MET A 168 30.60 -4.72 -4.83
CA MET A 168 31.56 -5.25 -3.86
C MET A 168 32.35 -6.42 -4.44
N VAL A 169 31.67 -7.40 -5.03
CA VAL A 169 32.33 -8.59 -5.59
C VAL A 169 33.18 -8.26 -6.84
N ALA A 170 32.70 -7.35 -7.70
CA ALA A 170 33.39 -7.02 -8.94
C ALA A 170 34.59 -6.09 -8.76
N PHE A 171 34.50 -5.12 -7.83
CA PHE A 171 35.52 -4.08 -7.70
C PHE A 171 36.34 -4.18 -6.39
N TYR A 172 35.81 -4.83 -5.35
CA TYR A 172 36.43 -4.94 -4.04
C TYR A 172 36.42 -6.35 -3.47
N PRO A 173 36.81 -7.39 -4.25
CA PRO A 173 36.68 -8.79 -3.81
C PRO A 173 37.55 -9.12 -2.58
N ALA A 174 38.67 -8.44 -2.41
CA ALA A 174 39.55 -8.62 -1.27
C ALA A 174 39.00 -8.04 0.05
N ASP A 175 38.06 -7.09 -0.03
CA ASP A 175 37.48 -6.39 1.12
C ASP A 175 36.17 -7.01 1.58
N VAL A 176 35.67 -8.03 0.88
CA VAL A 176 34.42 -8.72 1.25
C VAL A 176 34.69 -9.80 2.28
N HIS A 177 34.27 -9.55 3.51
CA HIS A 177 34.43 -10.49 4.60
C HIS A 177 33.05 -11.02 5.07
N PRO A 178 32.91 -12.31 5.44
CA PRO A 178 31.65 -12.89 5.92
C PRO A 178 31.03 -12.14 7.10
N ALA A 179 31.84 -11.54 7.97
CA ALA A 179 31.36 -10.75 9.11
C ALA A 179 30.52 -9.53 8.72
N GLN A 180 30.73 -8.98 7.52
CA GLN A 180 29.94 -7.87 6.98
C GLN A 180 28.48 -8.25 6.68
N LEU A 181 28.18 -9.55 6.59
CA LEU A 181 26.82 -10.06 6.42
C LEU A 181 26.00 -10.07 7.71
N LEU A 182 26.65 -10.00 8.89
CA LEU A 182 25.94 -10.06 10.18
C LEU A 182 24.84 -9.01 10.35
N PRO A 183 25.01 -7.72 9.98
CA PRO A 183 23.92 -6.74 10.07
C PRO A 183 22.71 -7.09 9.18
N PHE A 184 22.97 -7.67 8.01
CA PHE A 184 21.90 -8.12 7.10
C PHE A 184 21.15 -9.33 7.66
N LEU A 185 21.85 -10.27 8.28
CA LEU A 185 21.24 -11.44 8.94
C LEU A 185 20.36 -11.00 10.12
N LEU A 186 20.79 -10.01 10.89
CA LEU A 186 19.97 -9.44 11.95
C LEU A 186 18.69 -8.79 11.39
N GLY A 187 18.82 -7.98 10.35
CA GLY A 187 17.68 -7.38 9.65
C GLY A 187 16.72 -8.43 9.11
N LEU A 188 17.25 -9.47 8.49
CA LEU A 188 16.46 -10.60 7.97
C LEU A 188 15.73 -11.31 9.10
N TRP A 189 16.40 -11.58 10.22
CA TRP A 189 15.81 -12.21 11.41
C TRP A 189 14.66 -11.37 11.98
N VAL A 190 14.85 -10.05 12.13
CA VAL A 190 13.79 -9.13 12.57
C VAL A 190 12.60 -9.21 11.64
N TYR A 191 12.83 -9.23 10.34
CA TYR A 191 11.77 -9.21 9.34
C TYR A 191 11.03 -10.55 9.21
N VAL A 192 11.72 -11.67 9.28
CA VAL A 192 11.15 -13.01 9.06
C VAL A 192 10.64 -13.66 10.34
N VAL A 193 11.22 -13.28 11.50
CA VAL A 193 10.87 -13.91 12.77
C VAL A 193 10.14 -12.93 13.70
N LEU A 194 10.78 -11.82 14.05
CA LEU A 194 10.23 -10.89 15.02
C LEU A 194 8.95 -10.20 14.52
N PHE A 195 8.97 -9.72 13.28
CA PHE A 195 7.82 -9.03 12.69
C PHE A 195 6.55 -9.91 12.62
N PRO A 196 6.57 -11.17 12.12
CA PRO A 196 5.41 -12.05 12.16
C PRO A 196 4.92 -12.37 13.58
N LEU A 197 5.82 -12.56 14.52
CA LEU A 197 5.47 -12.82 15.93
C LEU A 197 4.73 -11.62 16.54
N VAL A 198 5.27 -10.44 16.40
CA VAL A 198 4.68 -9.21 16.96
C VAL A 198 3.37 -8.86 16.25
N SER A 199 3.34 -8.94 14.93
CA SER A 199 2.16 -8.63 14.13
C SER A 199 1.08 -9.72 14.18
N ARG A 200 1.43 -10.92 14.70
CA ARG A 200 0.56 -12.11 14.65
C ARG A 200 0.01 -12.37 13.26
N SER A 201 0.82 -12.11 12.23
CA SER A 201 0.45 -12.28 10.83
C SER A 201 0.90 -13.64 10.30
N ARG A 202 0.28 -14.11 9.23
CA ARG A 202 0.72 -15.30 8.49
C ARG A 202 1.90 -14.98 7.56
N TRP A 203 2.74 -14.06 7.95
CA TRP A 203 3.91 -13.64 7.21
C TRP A 203 4.91 -14.78 7.15
N ARG A 204 5.14 -15.32 5.96
CA ARG A 204 6.03 -16.46 5.73
C ARG A 204 7.22 -15.99 4.88
N PHE A 205 8.27 -16.76 4.86
CA PHE A 205 9.44 -16.49 4.01
C PHE A 205 9.06 -16.27 2.52
N GLU A 206 8.03 -16.97 2.04
CA GLU A 206 7.48 -16.78 0.68
C GLU A 206 7.03 -15.34 0.38
N VAL A 207 6.70 -14.56 1.42
CA VAL A 207 6.33 -13.14 1.25
C VAL A 207 7.50 -12.33 0.68
N LEU A 208 8.75 -12.69 0.96
CA LEU A 208 9.91 -12.04 0.35
C LEU A 208 9.90 -12.20 -1.19
N ARG A 209 9.47 -13.35 -1.68
CA ARG A 209 9.36 -13.60 -3.14
C ARG A 209 8.33 -12.68 -3.78
N ILE A 210 7.16 -12.56 -3.16
CA ILE A 210 6.10 -11.70 -3.69
C ILE A 210 6.48 -10.22 -3.58
N GLN A 211 7.20 -9.83 -2.53
CA GLN A 211 7.72 -8.47 -2.39
C GLN A 211 8.74 -8.12 -3.47
N MET A 212 9.63 -9.03 -3.80
CA MET A 212 10.53 -8.86 -4.94
C MET A 212 9.75 -8.69 -6.23
N ALA A 213 8.74 -9.52 -6.47
CA ALA A 213 7.91 -9.42 -7.67
C ALA A 213 7.22 -8.05 -7.78
N TYR A 214 6.55 -7.59 -6.74
CA TYR A 214 5.85 -6.29 -6.83
C TYR A 214 6.81 -5.09 -6.83
N SER A 215 8.05 -5.24 -6.34
CA SER A 215 9.05 -4.17 -6.43
C SER A 215 9.34 -3.78 -7.89
N PHE A 216 9.36 -4.73 -8.81
CA PHE A 216 9.46 -4.45 -10.24
C PHE A 216 8.25 -3.65 -10.75
N ALA A 217 7.03 -4.03 -10.36
CA ALA A 217 5.83 -3.28 -10.75
C ALA A 217 5.86 -1.84 -10.23
N HIS A 218 6.33 -1.64 -8.99
CA HIS A 218 6.48 -0.31 -8.41
C HIS A 218 7.56 0.52 -9.13
N THR A 219 8.69 -0.10 -9.50
CA THR A 219 9.74 0.57 -10.28
C THR A 219 9.21 1.04 -11.62
N VAL A 220 8.48 0.18 -12.34
CA VAL A 220 7.87 0.54 -13.63
C VAL A 220 6.82 1.64 -13.46
N ALA A 221 5.99 1.57 -12.43
CA ALA A 221 4.99 2.60 -12.15
C ALA A 221 5.63 3.97 -11.87
N ILE A 222 6.68 4.00 -11.06
CA ILE A 222 7.43 5.23 -10.77
C ILE A 222 8.07 5.78 -12.04
N TRP A 223 8.70 4.91 -12.84
CA TRP A 223 9.29 5.30 -14.11
C TRP A 223 8.28 5.93 -15.06
N HIS A 224 7.11 5.29 -15.24
CA HIS A 224 6.04 5.83 -16.08
C HIS A 224 5.55 7.18 -15.54
N LYS A 225 5.41 7.32 -14.24
CA LYS A 225 5.01 8.58 -13.61
C LYS A 225 6.01 9.71 -13.86
N LEU A 226 7.32 9.42 -13.82
CA LEU A 226 8.38 10.39 -14.04
C LEU A 226 8.52 10.78 -15.51
N THR A 227 8.25 9.85 -16.42
CA THR A 227 8.37 10.06 -17.88
C THR A 227 7.08 10.51 -18.55
N GLY A 228 5.98 10.65 -17.77
CA GLY A 228 4.67 11.08 -18.31
C GLY A 228 3.98 10.03 -19.19
N ARG A 229 4.29 8.75 -18.99
CA ARG A 229 3.68 7.62 -19.73
C ARG A 229 2.57 6.99 -18.92
#